data_24e9c89f670f694de5458f470160f0a0
#
_entry.id   24e9c89f670f694de5458f470160f0a0
#
_cell.length_a   1.000
_cell.length_b   1.000
_cell.length_c   1.000
_cell.angle_alpha   90.00
_cell.angle_beta   90.00
_cell.angle_gamma   90.00
#
_symmetry.space_group_name_H-M   'P 1'
#
loop_
_entity.id
_entity.type
_entity.pdbx_description
1 polymer ?
#
loop_
_entity_poly.entity_id
_entity_poly.type
_entity_poly.pdbx_seq_one_letter_code
_entity_poly.pdbx_strand_id
1 'polypeptide(L)'
;MTTGAFLARIRLNPHSREVQRDLRYATEMHKTLMRMVPDDLGDTPRRDTGLLYRLDETEHTSILLVQAATPLTPDRLPAGYGTTDLKDLSPMFSALRKGLSVHYRITVNAAKRERLPLEDKGRRGRVIPLVGADADQWWTRRAEGSGLHLRSALATTSNPVVSGRSDVSPVKHSLIRYDGSATVTDPELLTTALLAGIGRGKSYGAGLLSLAPAPLR
;
A
#
# COMPACT_ATOMS: atom_id res chain seq x y z
N MET A 1 2.13 9.58 23.32
CA MET A 1 1.43 9.90 22.05
C MET A 1 0.78 8.62 21.58
N THR A 2 -0.54 8.61 21.37
CA THR A 2 -1.26 7.43 20.91
C THR A 2 -0.86 7.17 19.48
N THR A 3 -0.22 6.03 19.22
CA THR A 3 0.13 5.61 17.86
C THR A 3 -1.16 5.20 17.15
N GLY A 4 -1.54 5.90 16.09
CA GLY A 4 -2.77 5.64 15.36
C GLY A 4 -2.66 6.02 13.89
N ALA A 5 -3.62 5.58 13.13
CA ALA A 5 -3.83 5.98 11.75
C ALA A 5 -5.33 5.96 11.44
N PHE A 6 -5.71 6.65 10.38
CA PHE A 6 -7.08 6.68 9.87
C PHE A 6 -7.16 5.93 8.56
N LEU A 7 -8.23 5.17 8.36
CA LEU A 7 -8.50 4.41 7.16
C LEU A 7 -9.79 4.92 6.52
N ALA A 8 -9.71 5.32 5.27
CA ALA A 8 -10.88 5.53 4.42
C ALA A 8 -11.07 4.30 3.53
N ARG A 9 -12.29 3.79 3.49
CA ARG A 9 -12.74 2.78 2.52
C ARG A 9 -13.67 3.46 1.53
N ILE A 10 -13.23 3.59 0.29
CA ILE A 10 -13.96 4.27 -0.77
C ILE A 10 -14.46 3.24 -1.77
N ARG A 11 -15.78 3.11 -1.91
CA ARG A 11 -16.39 2.38 -3.01
C ARG A 11 -16.46 3.32 -4.20
N LEU A 12 -15.60 3.09 -5.19
CA LEU A 12 -15.46 3.97 -6.36
C LEU A 12 -16.73 3.93 -7.23
N ASN A 13 -17.10 5.09 -7.77
CA ASN A 13 -18.18 5.19 -8.75
C ASN A 13 -17.61 4.95 -10.16
N PRO A 14 -17.93 3.84 -10.83
CA PRO A 14 -17.36 3.51 -12.14
C PRO A 14 -17.78 4.49 -13.26
N HIS A 15 -18.84 5.28 -13.03
CA HIS A 15 -19.33 6.28 -14.00
C HIS A 15 -18.67 7.65 -13.84
N SER A 16 -17.89 7.88 -12.78
CA SER A 16 -17.13 9.14 -12.62
C SER A 16 -15.94 9.18 -13.58
N ARG A 17 -15.83 10.28 -14.32
CA ARG A 17 -14.70 10.52 -15.24
C ARG A 17 -13.37 10.61 -14.48
N GLU A 18 -13.40 11.18 -13.29
CA GLU A 18 -12.25 11.29 -12.39
C GLU A 18 -11.78 9.90 -11.96
N VAL A 19 -12.70 9.02 -11.57
CA VAL A 19 -12.38 7.63 -11.20
C VAL A 19 -11.78 6.88 -12.39
N GLN A 20 -12.39 6.97 -13.58
CA GLN A 20 -11.86 6.31 -14.78
C GLN A 20 -10.46 6.78 -15.15
N ARG A 21 -10.17 8.09 -15.02
CA ARG A 21 -8.83 8.65 -15.21
C ARG A 21 -7.86 8.11 -14.17
N ASP A 22 -8.25 8.11 -12.90
CA ASP A 22 -7.40 7.73 -11.77
C ASP A 22 -7.09 6.23 -11.78
N LEU A 23 -8.04 5.38 -12.19
CA LEU A 23 -7.81 3.94 -12.41
C LEU A 23 -6.83 3.69 -13.56
N ARG A 24 -6.80 4.55 -14.57
CA ARG A 24 -5.88 4.44 -15.71
C ARG A 24 -4.46 4.91 -15.36
N TYR A 25 -4.34 5.93 -14.50
CA TYR A 25 -3.07 6.58 -14.19
C TYR A 25 -2.87 6.71 -12.68
N ALA A 26 -1.98 5.90 -12.12
CA ALA A 26 -1.73 5.90 -10.67
C ALA A 26 -1.23 7.25 -10.13
N THR A 27 -0.56 8.05 -10.95
CA THR A 27 -0.14 9.40 -10.56
C THR A 27 -1.34 10.31 -10.35
N GLU A 28 -2.38 10.19 -11.18
CA GLU A 28 -3.62 10.97 -11.01
C GLU A 28 -4.40 10.49 -9.78
N MET A 29 -4.49 9.17 -9.59
CA MET A 29 -5.03 8.58 -8.35
C MET A 29 -4.35 9.17 -7.12
N HIS A 30 -3.03 9.15 -7.09
CA HIS A 30 -2.27 9.70 -5.97
C HIS A 30 -2.57 11.19 -5.73
N LYS A 31 -2.62 12.02 -6.78
CA LYS A 31 -2.97 13.44 -6.67
C LYS A 31 -4.39 13.65 -6.13
N THR A 32 -5.36 12.84 -6.57
CA THR A 32 -6.73 12.90 -6.06
C THR A 32 -6.78 12.57 -4.58
N LEU A 33 -6.07 11.52 -4.14
CA LEU A 33 -6.06 11.11 -2.74
C LEU A 33 -5.34 12.11 -1.84
N MET A 34 -4.31 12.80 -2.33
CA MET A 34 -3.64 13.86 -1.58
C MET A 34 -4.56 15.03 -1.20
N ARG A 35 -5.69 15.23 -1.89
CA ARG A 35 -6.69 16.24 -1.50
C ARG A 35 -7.37 15.92 -0.17
N MET A 36 -7.40 14.63 0.22
CA MET A 36 -8.03 14.20 1.48
C MET A 36 -7.21 14.55 2.72
N VAL A 37 -5.94 14.91 2.56
CA VAL A 37 -5.06 15.28 3.68
C VAL A 37 -5.05 16.80 3.88
N PRO A 38 -4.72 17.30 5.10
CA PRO A 38 -4.61 18.73 5.37
C PRO A 38 -3.59 19.44 4.46
N ASP A 39 -3.82 20.73 4.17
CA ASP A 39 -2.97 21.53 3.26
C ASP A 39 -1.72 22.12 3.93
N ASP A 40 -1.67 22.16 5.25
CA ASP A 40 -0.64 22.78 6.10
C ASP A 40 0.59 21.88 6.36
N LEU A 41 0.75 20.85 5.55
CA LEU A 41 1.84 19.90 5.65
C LEU A 41 3.00 20.36 4.76
N GLY A 42 4.07 20.84 5.36
CA GLY A 42 5.34 21.30 4.77
C GLY A 42 5.73 20.82 3.36
N ASP A 43 7.01 20.83 3.04
CA ASP A 43 7.52 20.51 1.68
C ASP A 43 7.37 19.03 1.26
N THR A 44 7.02 18.13 2.19
CA THR A 44 6.87 16.68 1.92
C THR A 44 5.54 16.10 2.40
N PRO A 45 4.38 16.65 1.99
CA PRO A 45 3.05 16.35 2.56
C PRO A 45 2.74 14.85 2.61
N ARG A 46 3.12 14.10 1.55
CA ARG A 46 2.92 12.64 1.51
C ARG A 46 3.73 11.89 2.55
N ARG A 47 4.99 12.30 2.78
CA ARG A 47 5.87 11.64 3.74
C ARG A 47 5.41 11.94 5.16
N ASP A 48 4.97 13.16 5.40
CA ASP A 48 4.56 13.64 6.70
C ASP A 48 3.21 13.06 7.12
N THR A 49 2.30 12.82 6.15
CA THR A 49 1.02 12.12 6.40
C THR A 49 1.12 10.61 6.39
N GLY A 50 2.20 10.02 5.88
CA GLY A 50 2.29 8.58 5.70
C GLY A 50 1.20 8.00 4.79
N LEU A 51 0.70 8.79 3.82
CA LEU A 51 -0.41 8.35 2.95
C LEU A 51 -0.03 7.08 2.16
N LEU A 52 -0.81 6.06 2.38
CA LEU A 52 -0.75 4.76 1.70
C LEU A 52 -2.11 4.46 1.10
N TYR A 53 -2.13 3.76 -0.03
CA TYR A 53 -3.40 3.27 -0.57
C TYR A 53 -3.24 1.91 -1.25
N ARG A 54 -4.36 1.21 -1.41
CA ARG A 54 -4.47 -0.04 -2.16
C ARG A 54 -5.83 -0.08 -2.86
N LEU A 55 -5.83 -0.46 -4.13
CA LEU A 55 -7.02 -0.76 -4.90
C LEU A 55 -7.30 -2.26 -4.82
N ASP A 56 -8.48 -2.62 -4.33
CA ASP A 56 -9.00 -3.98 -4.32
C ASP A 56 -10.15 -4.05 -5.34
N GLU A 57 -9.93 -4.75 -6.44
CA GLU A 57 -10.92 -4.93 -7.51
C GLU A 57 -11.54 -6.31 -7.44
N THR A 58 -12.85 -6.35 -7.65
CA THR A 58 -13.64 -7.55 -7.89
C THR A 58 -14.36 -7.39 -9.22
N GLU A 59 -15.03 -8.43 -9.68
CA GLU A 59 -15.80 -8.39 -10.94
C GLU A 59 -16.85 -7.26 -10.98
N HIS A 60 -17.39 -6.87 -9.83
CA HIS A 60 -18.50 -5.91 -9.74
C HIS A 60 -18.17 -4.62 -8.99
N THR A 61 -17.05 -4.55 -8.28
CA THR A 61 -16.73 -3.39 -7.43
C THR A 61 -15.25 -3.09 -7.39
N SER A 62 -14.91 -1.80 -7.37
CA SER A 62 -13.58 -1.29 -7.08
C SER A 62 -13.61 -0.58 -5.73
N ILE A 63 -12.85 -1.11 -4.78
CA ILE A 63 -12.71 -0.56 -3.43
C ILE A 63 -11.31 -0.01 -3.27
N LEU A 64 -11.22 1.25 -2.93
CA LEU A 64 -9.97 1.92 -2.63
C LEU A 64 -9.83 2.07 -1.12
N LEU A 65 -8.77 1.50 -0.56
CA LEU A 65 -8.39 1.71 0.84
C LEU A 65 -7.31 2.77 0.88
N VAL A 66 -7.52 3.79 1.73
CA VAL A 66 -6.56 4.90 1.91
C VAL A 66 -6.27 5.02 3.40
N GLN A 67 -5.00 4.94 3.77
CA GLN A 67 -4.54 5.09 5.14
C GLN A 67 -3.66 6.33 5.26
N ALA A 68 -3.81 7.09 6.35
CA ALA A 68 -2.92 8.18 6.70
C ALA A 68 -2.74 8.27 8.22
N ALA A 69 -1.63 8.88 8.67
CA ALA A 69 -1.38 9.17 10.08
C ALA A 69 -2.25 10.32 10.62
N THR A 70 -2.80 11.14 9.73
CA THR A 70 -3.69 12.27 10.05
C THR A 70 -5.12 11.95 9.63
N PRO A 71 -6.15 12.59 10.24
CA PRO A 71 -7.53 12.46 9.80
C PRO A 71 -7.68 12.78 8.32
N LEU A 72 -8.48 11.97 7.63
CA LEU A 72 -8.79 12.15 6.22
C LEU A 72 -10.09 12.92 6.05
N THR A 73 -10.17 13.79 5.04
CA THR A 73 -11.34 14.61 4.71
C THR A 73 -11.94 14.15 3.37
N PRO A 74 -12.90 13.20 3.37
CA PRO A 74 -13.49 12.66 2.13
C PRO A 74 -14.22 13.70 1.28
N ASP A 75 -14.76 14.75 1.88
CA ASP A 75 -15.50 15.82 1.17
C ASP A 75 -14.61 16.61 0.20
N ARG A 76 -13.29 16.44 0.29
CA ARG A 76 -12.32 17.01 -0.67
C ARG A 76 -12.13 16.17 -1.92
N LEU A 77 -12.71 14.98 -1.97
CA LEU A 77 -12.74 14.19 -3.21
C LEU A 77 -13.66 14.86 -4.24
N PRO A 78 -13.44 14.62 -5.54
CA PRO A 78 -14.33 15.11 -6.59
C PRO A 78 -15.78 14.67 -6.35
N ALA A 79 -16.74 15.51 -6.71
CA ALA A 79 -18.14 15.17 -6.59
C ALA A 79 -18.46 13.87 -7.35
N GLY A 80 -19.21 12.98 -6.72
CA GLY A 80 -19.57 11.69 -7.31
C GLY A 80 -18.42 10.68 -7.45
N TYR A 81 -17.29 10.89 -6.77
CA TYR A 81 -16.13 9.99 -6.83
C TYR A 81 -16.42 8.59 -6.25
N GLY A 82 -17.27 8.54 -5.22
CA GLY A 82 -17.67 7.29 -4.57
C GLY A 82 -18.31 7.53 -3.22
N THR A 83 -18.59 6.44 -2.51
CA THR A 83 -19.06 6.46 -1.11
C THR A 83 -17.92 6.08 -0.19
N THR A 84 -17.74 6.83 0.92
CA THR A 84 -16.59 6.68 1.82
C THR A 84 -17.05 6.35 3.24
N ASP A 85 -16.45 5.32 3.81
CA ASP A 85 -16.50 4.99 5.23
C ASP A 85 -15.15 5.33 5.86
N LEU A 86 -15.14 5.98 7.02
CA LEU A 86 -13.94 6.29 7.80
C LEU A 86 -13.84 5.41 9.03
N LYS A 87 -12.61 5.02 9.37
CA LYS A 87 -12.32 4.24 10.57
C LYS A 87 -11.02 4.73 11.23
N ASP A 88 -11.07 4.91 12.55
CA ASP A 88 -9.88 5.04 13.38
C ASP A 88 -9.25 3.66 13.59
N LEU A 89 -7.97 3.53 13.31
CA LEU A 89 -7.20 2.29 13.48
C LEU A 89 -6.49 2.20 14.85
N SER A 90 -6.58 3.21 15.71
CA SER A 90 -5.95 3.20 17.04
C SER A 90 -6.30 1.95 17.86
N PRO A 91 -7.55 1.42 17.86
CA PRO A 91 -7.86 0.18 18.55
C PRO A 91 -7.13 -1.04 17.98
N MET A 92 -6.90 -1.07 16.65
CA MET A 92 -6.11 -2.15 16.03
C MET A 92 -4.66 -2.09 16.50
N PHE A 93 -4.03 -0.91 16.50
CA PHE A 93 -2.65 -0.74 16.97
C PHE A 93 -2.51 -1.15 18.44
N SER A 94 -3.46 -0.76 19.29
CA SER A 94 -3.47 -1.12 20.72
C SER A 94 -3.65 -2.63 20.97
N ALA A 95 -4.26 -3.35 20.04
CA ALA A 95 -4.47 -4.79 20.13
C ALA A 95 -3.25 -5.61 19.67
N LEU A 96 -2.26 -5.00 19.04
CA LEU A 96 -1.07 -5.71 18.55
C LEU A 96 -0.25 -6.24 19.75
N ARG A 97 0.03 -7.54 19.73
CA ARG A 97 0.88 -8.20 20.71
C ARG A 97 1.61 -9.39 20.09
N LYS A 98 2.76 -9.72 20.64
CA LYS A 98 3.51 -10.91 20.23
C LYS A 98 2.65 -12.16 20.37
N GLY A 99 2.70 -13.05 19.37
CA GLY A 99 1.92 -14.29 19.32
C GLY A 99 0.50 -14.11 18.74
N LEU A 100 0.05 -12.88 18.46
CA LEU A 100 -1.26 -12.65 17.86
C LEU A 100 -1.29 -13.25 16.44
N SER A 101 -2.30 -14.10 16.18
CA SER A 101 -2.56 -14.62 14.83
C SER A 101 -3.44 -13.65 14.05
N VAL A 102 -3.03 -13.34 12.83
CA VAL A 102 -3.73 -12.38 11.96
C VAL A 102 -3.85 -12.91 10.54
N HIS A 103 -4.92 -12.55 9.86
CA HIS A 103 -4.97 -12.55 8.41
C HIS A 103 -4.39 -11.24 7.89
N TYR A 104 -3.69 -11.31 6.77
CA TYR A 104 -3.12 -10.12 6.15
C TYR A 104 -3.42 -10.05 4.66
N ARG A 105 -3.45 -8.82 4.14
CA ARG A 105 -3.42 -8.51 2.71
C ARG A 105 -2.48 -7.35 2.46
N ILE A 106 -1.65 -7.49 1.44
CA ILE A 106 -0.76 -6.44 0.96
C ILE A 106 -0.59 -6.53 -0.56
N THR A 107 -0.49 -5.37 -1.20
CA THR A 107 0.00 -5.29 -2.59
C THR A 107 1.40 -4.69 -2.58
N VAL A 108 2.35 -5.35 -3.22
CA VAL A 108 3.77 -4.95 -3.20
C VAL A 108 4.34 -4.80 -4.60
N ASN A 109 5.35 -3.95 -4.72
CA ASN A 109 6.25 -3.90 -5.88
C ASN A 109 7.55 -4.61 -5.47
N ALA A 110 7.56 -5.94 -5.64
CA ALA A 110 8.73 -6.76 -5.35
C ALA A 110 9.81 -6.49 -6.40
N ALA A 111 10.95 -5.97 -5.98
CA ALA A 111 12.03 -5.62 -6.89
C ALA A 111 13.39 -5.69 -6.20
N LYS A 112 14.42 -5.99 -6.99
CA LYS A 112 15.83 -5.88 -6.58
C LYS A 112 16.55 -4.85 -7.44
N ARG A 113 17.64 -4.31 -6.91
CA ARG A 113 18.57 -3.49 -7.69
C ARG A 113 19.62 -4.40 -8.31
N GLU A 114 19.85 -4.22 -9.59
CA GLU A 114 20.92 -4.89 -10.31
C GLU A 114 22.27 -4.58 -9.64
N ARG A 115 23.10 -5.60 -9.41
CA ARG A 115 24.49 -5.42 -9.04
C ARG A 115 25.30 -5.12 -10.30
N LEU A 116 25.89 -3.94 -10.34
CA LEU A 116 26.80 -3.58 -11.41
C LEU A 116 28.21 -4.14 -11.12
N PRO A 117 29.01 -4.42 -12.17
CA PRO A 117 30.43 -4.73 -12.03
C PRO A 117 31.19 -3.62 -11.29
N LEU A 118 32.37 -3.97 -10.75
CA LEU A 118 33.22 -3.01 -9.99
C LEU A 118 33.67 -1.81 -10.83
N GLU A 119 33.78 -1.99 -12.15
CA GLU A 119 34.14 -0.96 -13.13
C GLU A 119 33.10 0.17 -13.19
N ASP A 120 31.84 -0.15 -12.93
CA ASP A 120 30.71 0.81 -12.87
C ASP A 120 30.47 1.37 -11.45
N LYS A 121 31.49 1.33 -10.58
CA LYS A 121 31.44 1.81 -9.19
C LYS A 121 31.02 3.29 -9.18
N GLY A 122 29.85 3.57 -8.57
CA GLY A 122 29.26 4.91 -8.51
C GLY A 122 27.99 5.08 -9.38
N ARG A 123 27.74 4.21 -10.33
CA ARG A 123 26.46 4.17 -11.06
C ARG A 123 25.40 3.37 -10.30
N ARG A 124 24.15 3.76 -10.44
CA ARG A 124 23.04 3.01 -9.84
C ARG A 124 22.52 1.97 -10.83
N GLY A 125 22.63 0.67 -10.49
CA GLY A 125 22.04 -0.41 -11.27
C GLY A 125 20.53 -0.25 -11.46
N ARG A 126 19.96 -0.90 -12.48
CA ARG A 126 18.54 -0.89 -12.80
C ARG A 126 17.72 -1.54 -11.70
N VAL A 127 16.45 -1.14 -11.58
CA VAL A 127 15.48 -1.81 -10.73
C VAL A 127 14.84 -2.93 -11.54
N ILE A 128 15.02 -4.17 -11.10
CA ILE A 128 14.51 -5.37 -11.77
C ILE A 128 13.32 -5.88 -10.97
N PRO A 129 12.12 -6.01 -11.57
CA PRO A 129 10.98 -6.65 -10.92
C PRO A 129 11.31 -8.11 -10.58
N LEU A 130 10.82 -8.58 -9.44
CA LEU A 130 10.88 -9.97 -9.04
C LEU A 130 9.52 -10.62 -9.31
N VAL A 131 9.55 -11.88 -9.75
CA VAL A 131 8.35 -12.68 -10.07
C VAL A 131 8.48 -14.08 -9.49
N GLY A 132 7.35 -14.78 -9.32
CA GLY A 132 7.33 -16.16 -8.83
C GLY A 132 8.06 -16.31 -7.49
N ALA A 133 8.84 -17.38 -7.37
CA ALA A 133 9.55 -17.74 -6.13
C ALA A 133 10.48 -16.62 -5.60
N ASP A 134 11.12 -15.84 -6.48
CA ASP A 134 11.96 -14.71 -6.06
C ASP A 134 11.13 -13.60 -5.38
N ALA A 135 9.93 -13.35 -5.87
CA ALA A 135 9.00 -12.39 -5.26
C ALA A 135 8.47 -12.90 -3.93
N ASP A 136 8.15 -14.21 -3.84
CA ASP A 136 7.67 -14.85 -2.61
C ASP A 136 8.75 -14.80 -1.51
N GLN A 137 9.99 -15.11 -1.85
CA GLN A 137 11.13 -15.00 -0.93
C GLN A 137 11.37 -13.53 -0.50
N TRP A 138 11.21 -12.58 -1.44
CA TRP A 138 11.32 -11.17 -1.12
C TRP A 138 10.24 -10.76 -0.12
N TRP A 139 8.97 -11.21 -0.32
CA TRP A 139 7.89 -10.91 0.61
C TRP A 139 8.14 -11.53 1.98
N THR A 140 8.53 -12.81 2.04
CA THR A 140 8.84 -13.49 3.31
C THR A 140 9.87 -12.72 4.13
N ARG A 141 10.99 -12.34 3.52
CA ARG A 141 12.02 -11.54 4.22
C ARG A 141 11.53 -10.18 4.67
N ARG A 142 10.65 -9.53 3.87
CA ARG A 142 10.07 -8.24 4.25
C ARG A 142 9.09 -8.36 5.41
N ALA A 143 8.28 -9.38 5.41
CA ALA A 143 7.33 -9.69 6.49
C ALA A 143 8.07 -9.94 7.81
N GLU A 144 9.11 -10.78 7.79
CA GLU A 144 9.96 -11.06 8.96
C GLU A 144 10.59 -9.76 9.50
N GLY A 145 11.21 -8.96 8.63
CA GLY A 145 11.76 -7.66 9.01
C GLY A 145 10.73 -6.61 9.42
N SER A 146 9.44 -6.92 9.27
CA SER A 146 8.30 -6.08 9.70
C SER A 146 7.56 -6.67 10.90
N GLY A 147 8.14 -7.63 11.61
CA GLY A 147 7.55 -8.22 12.81
C GLY A 147 6.44 -9.24 12.56
N LEU A 148 6.41 -9.87 11.37
CA LEU A 148 5.46 -10.93 11.01
C LEU A 148 6.17 -12.22 10.63
N HIS A 149 5.75 -13.33 11.20
CA HIS A 149 6.10 -14.67 10.72
C HIS A 149 4.94 -15.21 9.88
N LEU A 150 5.16 -15.40 8.57
CA LEU A 150 4.14 -15.88 7.65
C LEU A 150 3.83 -17.36 7.90
N ARG A 151 2.56 -17.70 8.01
CA ARG A 151 2.06 -19.07 8.05
C ARG A 151 1.56 -19.53 6.70
N SER A 152 1.00 -18.61 5.92
CA SER A 152 0.61 -18.84 4.53
C SER A 152 0.76 -17.56 3.73
N ALA A 153 1.01 -17.70 2.43
CA ALA A 153 1.04 -16.60 1.47
C ALA A 153 0.49 -17.09 0.13
N LEU A 154 -0.57 -16.47 -0.33
CA LEU A 154 -1.15 -16.69 -1.65
C LEU A 154 -0.86 -15.47 -2.51
N ALA A 155 -0.05 -15.66 -3.55
CA ALA A 155 0.28 -14.61 -4.50
C ALA A 155 -0.78 -14.53 -5.60
N THR A 156 -1.21 -13.29 -5.92
CA THR A 156 -2.06 -13.00 -7.06
C THR A 156 -1.42 -11.85 -7.84
N THR A 157 -1.13 -12.07 -9.11
CA THR A 157 -0.59 -11.02 -9.98
C THR A 157 -1.69 -10.02 -10.29
N SER A 158 -1.42 -8.74 -10.06
CA SER A 158 -2.31 -7.66 -10.42
C SER A 158 -1.98 -7.15 -11.83
N ASN A 159 -2.94 -6.49 -12.48
CA ASN A 159 -2.66 -5.77 -13.72
C ASN A 159 -1.54 -4.75 -13.51
N PRO A 160 -0.65 -4.54 -14.49
CA PRO A 160 0.40 -3.53 -14.38
C PRO A 160 -0.20 -2.14 -14.14
N VAL A 161 0.31 -1.44 -13.15
CA VAL A 161 -0.08 -0.06 -12.86
C VAL A 161 0.78 0.88 -13.68
N VAL A 162 0.15 1.80 -14.40
CA VAL A 162 0.83 2.78 -15.24
C VAL A 162 1.05 4.07 -14.45
N SER A 163 2.32 4.52 -14.35
CA SER A 163 2.64 5.82 -13.79
C SER A 163 2.66 6.88 -14.88
N GLY A 164 1.91 7.96 -14.69
CA GLY A 164 2.00 9.17 -15.47
C GLY A 164 1.18 9.17 -16.75
N ARG A 165 0.75 10.39 -17.07
CA ARG A 165 0.04 10.79 -18.29
C ARG A 165 0.99 11.42 -19.32
N SER A 166 2.31 11.38 -19.04
CA SER A 166 3.32 12.04 -19.86
C SER A 166 3.61 11.22 -21.13
N ASP A 167 3.77 11.90 -22.24
CA ASP A 167 4.21 11.37 -23.54
C ASP A 167 5.64 10.77 -23.48
N VAL A 168 6.33 10.96 -22.38
CA VAL A 168 7.61 10.34 -22.07
C VAL A 168 7.36 9.00 -21.39
N SER A 169 7.43 7.91 -22.14
CA SER A 169 7.42 6.49 -21.76
C SER A 169 6.86 6.17 -20.37
N PRO A 170 5.56 5.87 -20.25
CA PRO A 170 4.96 5.56 -18.95
C PRO A 170 5.64 4.33 -18.33
N VAL A 171 6.12 4.47 -17.10
CA VAL A 171 6.70 3.34 -16.38
C VAL A 171 5.60 2.41 -15.91
N LYS A 172 5.66 1.14 -16.31
CA LYS A 172 4.76 0.09 -15.82
C LYS A 172 5.32 -0.51 -14.53
N HIS A 173 4.49 -0.57 -13.50
CA HIS A 173 4.82 -1.19 -12.23
C HIS A 173 4.11 -2.54 -12.15
N SER A 174 4.88 -3.62 -12.02
CA SER A 174 4.32 -4.95 -11.74
C SER A 174 4.04 -5.03 -10.24
N LEU A 175 2.78 -5.18 -9.89
CA LEU A 175 2.35 -5.33 -8.50
C LEU A 175 1.90 -6.78 -8.27
N ILE A 176 2.20 -7.29 -7.07
CA ILE A 176 1.78 -8.62 -6.62
C ILE A 176 1.00 -8.42 -5.33
N ARG A 177 -0.22 -8.97 -5.27
CA ARG A 177 -1.01 -9.04 -4.06
C ARG A 177 -0.70 -10.34 -3.33
N TYR A 178 -0.44 -10.24 -2.04
CA TYR A 178 -0.33 -11.38 -1.13
C TYR A 178 -1.47 -11.34 -0.13
N ASP A 179 -2.20 -12.44 -0.06
CA ASP A 179 -3.19 -12.74 0.97
C ASP A 179 -2.68 -13.93 1.80
N GLY A 180 -2.89 -13.91 3.11
CA GLY A 180 -2.46 -15.03 3.93
C GLY A 180 -2.71 -14.85 5.42
N SER A 181 -2.07 -15.71 6.18
CA SER A 181 -2.07 -15.68 7.64
C SER A 181 -0.65 -15.55 8.17
N ALA A 182 -0.51 -14.89 9.31
CA ALA A 182 0.76 -14.66 9.97
C ALA A 182 0.61 -14.64 11.49
N THR A 183 1.73 -14.79 12.19
CA THR A 183 1.83 -14.55 13.63
C THR A 183 2.68 -13.31 13.85
N VAL A 184 2.23 -12.40 14.71
CA VAL A 184 2.99 -11.22 15.11
C VAL A 184 4.18 -11.69 15.98
N THR A 185 5.39 -11.38 15.54
CA THR A 185 6.63 -11.68 16.26
C THR A 185 7.16 -10.47 17.01
N ASP A 186 6.94 -9.28 16.45
CA ASP A 186 7.35 -7.99 17.03
C ASP A 186 6.28 -6.93 16.73
N PRO A 187 5.49 -6.48 17.73
CA PRO A 187 4.43 -5.51 17.54
C PRO A 187 4.96 -4.09 17.24
N GLU A 188 6.17 -3.71 17.68
CA GLU A 188 6.74 -2.39 17.42
C GLU A 188 7.24 -2.27 15.99
N LEU A 189 7.97 -3.27 15.50
CA LEU A 189 8.36 -3.36 14.10
C LEU A 189 7.12 -3.41 13.20
N LEU A 190 6.08 -4.15 13.60
CA LEU A 190 4.84 -4.23 12.82
C LEU A 190 4.11 -2.89 12.78
N THR A 191 4.01 -2.20 13.91
CA THR A 191 3.42 -0.85 13.98
C THR A 191 4.14 0.12 13.05
N THR A 192 5.47 0.13 13.10
CA THR A 192 6.30 0.96 12.22
C THR A 192 6.04 0.63 10.74
N ALA A 193 5.97 -0.66 10.40
CA ALA A 193 5.72 -1.11 9.03
C ALA A 193 4.30 -0.76 8.54
N LEU A 194 3.28 -0.88 9.39
CA LEU A 194 1.90 -0.48 9.09
C LEU A 194 1.79 1.01 8.77
N LEU A 195 2.46 1.86 9.55
CA LEU A 195 2.43 3.31 9.35
C LEU A 195 3.28 3.76 8.14
N ALA A 196 4.49 3.22 8.03
CA ALA A 196 5.41 3.61 6.95
C ALA A 196 5.08 2.97 5.61
N GLY A 197 4.37 1.84 5.60
CA GLY A 197 4.15 0.98 4.44
C GLY A 197 5.40 0.17 4.06
N ILE A 198 5.21 -0.98 3.43
CA ILE A 198 6.27 -1.94 3.11
C ILE A 198 6.67 -1.86 1.64
N GLY A 199 7.96 -1.67 1.38
CA GLY A 199 8.53 -1.70 0.04
C GLY A 199 8.44 -0.40 -0.74
N ARG A 200 8.52 -0.51 -2.06
CA ARG A 200 8.53 0.60 -3.02
C ARG A 200 7.16 0.75 -3.68
N GLY A 201 6.96 1.86 -4.40
CA GLY A 201 5.75 2.06 -5.18
C GLY A 201 4.54 2.53 -4.37
N LYS A 202 4.74 3.13 -3.19
CA LYS A 202 3.67 3.60 -2.31
C LYS A 202 2.74 4.61 -2.99
N SER A 203 3.28 5.47 -3.85
CA SER A 203 2.50 6.41 -4.68
C SER A 203 1.70 5.74 -5.80
N TYR A 204 1.86 4.43 -5.96
CA TYR A 204 1.25 3.64 -7.02
C TYR A 204 0.41 2.47 -6.49
N GLY A 205 -0.08 2.60 -5.25
CA GLY A 205 -0.98 1.61 -4.63
C GLY A 205 -0.29 0.39 -4.02
N ALA A 206 1.03 0.47 -3.78
CA ALA A 206 1.77 -0.60 -3.11
C ALA A 206 2.11 -0.25 -1.65
N GLY A 207 2.34 -1.26 -0.82
CA GLY A 207 2.91 -1.12 0.51
C GLY A 207 1.92 -0.98 1.65
N LEU A 208 0.61 -0.80 1.39
CA LEU A 208 -0.41 -0.78 2.43
C LEU A 208 -0.67 -2.21 2.91
N LEU A 209 -0.24 -2.52 4.13
CA LEU A 209 -0.52 -3.77 4.81
C LEU A 209 -1.83 -3.64 5.60
N SER A 210 -2.79 -4.50 5.33
CA SER A 210 -4.04 -4.62 6.08
C SER A 210 -4.01 -5.87 6.93
N LEU A 211 -4.51 -5.76 8.16
CA LEU A 211 -4.64 -6.87 9.10
C LEU A 211 -6.10 -7.08 9.49
N ALA A 212 -6.48 -8.33 9.70
CA ALA A 212 -7.73 -8.73 10.30
C ALA A 212 -7.46 -9.79 11.36
N PRO A 213 -8.26 -9.86 12.45
CA PRO A 213 -8.14 -10.94 13.42
C PRO A 213 -8.31 -12.30 12.73
N ALA A 214 -7.44 -13.25 13.02
CA ALA A 214 -7.69 -14.64 12.66
C ALA A 214 -8.76 -15.20 13.60
N PRO A 215 -9.69 -16.07 13.12
CA PRO A 215 -10.62 -16.73 14.00
C PRO A 215 -9.87 -17.50 15.08
N LEU A 216 -10.33 -17.38 16.30
CA LEU A 216 -9.85 -18.24 17.40
C LEU A 216 -10.20 -19.69 17.05
N ARG A 217 -9.18 -20.54 16.98
CA ARG A 217 -9.38 -22.00 16.86
C ARG A 217 -9.67 -22.57 18.22
#